data_d4891f8645b7ecdb8350fad7d77e0086
#
_entry.id   d4891f8645b7ecdb8350fad7d77e0086
#
_cell.length_a   1.000
_cell.length_b   1.000
_cell.length_c   1.000
_cell.angle_alpha   90.00
_cell.angle_beta   90.00
_cell.angle_gamma   90.00
#
_symmetry.space_group_name_H-M   'P 1'
#
loop_
_entity.id
_entity.type
_entity.pdbx_description
1 polymer ?
#
loop_
_entity_poly.entity_id
_entity_poly.type
_entity_poly.pdbx_seq_one_letter_code
_entity_poly.pdbx_strand_id
1 'polypeptide(L)'
;MIMTQEGRTLTEVETRDVESVERHSGHLENVALFLGAGGLVVGATVGLVVLKDFTAFQGSGWSSVSSISDITSGVVAGVVFLLSWLWFVHPSWYRGAGVVRRAVHTVGLTLLVGSLTFLMMRAFNRVVDAAFIGLRFDVWSGTTFIALACGVSAYFAASIAARLTLESLSVVVSAFLVMGAMMSAVNASDQFWWQVHFSSLGMASGLAGFTFNYTLILTGVVIATMADILAFDMRRWLAATGQGRWKSSVVSIGLMIMGLALGGIGLIPVNVSHGGHLFTTYVAVGAFFALALVAPVILRGIPWGFRVASLLVVVFVAMLGYLFKGVRYLGTTGFEMLAVSTVLVWMVLFIRTMAAVSKDALMEAEATSEKSTERTPNGDVVVPKRVLST
;
A
#
# COMPACT_ATOMS: atom_id res chain seq x y z
N MET A 1 -9.52 12.81 -44.43
CA MET A 1 -8.20 12.26 -44.10
C MET A 1 -7.36 13.45 -43.64
N ILE A 2 -7.20 13.58 -42.33
CA ILE A 2 -6.49 14.72 -41.70
C ILE A 2 -5.03 14.26 -41.54
N MET A 3 -4.11 14.97 -42.21
CA MET A 3 -2.65 14.72 -42.09
C MET A 3 -2.06 15.61 -41.02
N THR A 4 -1.15 15.08 -40.20
CA THR A 4 -0.31 15.87 -39.29
C THR A 4 0.79 16.60 -40.06
N GLN A 5 1.41 17.63 -39.45
CA GLN A 5 2.52 18.40 -40.06
C GLN A 5 3.72 17.53 -40.52
N GLU A 6 3.83 16.29 -40.08
CA GLU A 6 4.84 15.31 -40.53
C GLU A 6 4.35 14.40 -41.66
N GLY A 7 3.18 14.66 -42.26
CA GLY A 7 2.65 13.87 -43.38
C GLY A 7 2.08 12.51 -42.98
N ARG A 8 1.80 12.28 -41.66
CA ARG A 8 1.21 11.05 -41.17
C ARG A 8 -0.28 11.22 -40.91
N THR A 9 -1.05 10.17 -41.09
CA THR A 9 -2.47 10.16 -40.77
C THR A 9 -2.67 10.04 -39.25
N LEU A 10 -3.73 10.64 -38.68
CA LEU A 10 -4.08 10.53 -37.27
C LEU A 10 -4.17 9.06 -36.82
N THR A 11 -4.65 8.18 -37.69
CA THR A 11 -4.70 6.72 -37.47
C THR A 11 -3.32 6.08 -37.29
N GLU A 12 -2.27 6.57 -38.00
CA GLU A 12 -0.90 6.05 -37.88
C GLU A 12 -0.21 6.49 -36.57
N VAL A 13 -0.56 7.69 -36.10
CA VAL A 13 -0.06 8.18 -34.79
C VAL A 13 -0.72 7.39 -33.65
N GLU A 14 -2.03 7.24 -33.71
CA GLU A 14 -2.82 6.50 -32.72
C GLU A 14 -2.42 5.02 -32.66
N THR A 15 -2.20 4.37 -33.82
CA THR A 15 -1.71 2.96 -33.83
C THR A 15 -0.29 2.83 -33.30
N ARG A 16 0.60 3.79 -33.52
CA ARG A 16 1.96 3.77 -32.97
C ARG A 16 1.98 3.95 -31.44
N ASP A 17 1.13 4.82 -30.92
CA ASP A 17 1.03 5.03 -29.49
C ASP A 17 0.47 3.79 -28.80
N VAL A 18 -0.56 3.14 -29.35
CA VAL A 18 -1.08 1.86 -28.86
C VAL A 18 -0.01 0.77 -28.91
N GLU A 19 0.69 0.59 -30.03
CA GLU A 19 1.79 -0.38 -30.15
C GLU A 19 2.96 -0.09 -29.19
N SER A 20 3.26 1.17 -28.90
CA SER A 20 4.32 1.53 -27.97
C SER A 20 3.94 1.19 -26.51
N VAL A 21 2.68 1.42 -26.14
CA VAL A 21 2.12 1.07 -24.82
C VAL A 21 2.06 -0.46 -24.66
N GLU A 22 1.61 -1.18 -25.69
CA GLU A 22 1.57 -2.65 -25.67
C GLU A 22 2.97 -3.26 -25.57
N ARG A 23 3.95 -2.75 -26.32
CA ARG A 23 5.35 -3.21 -26.25
C ARG A 23 5.97 -2.94 -24.86
N HIS A 24 5.67 -1.79 -24.26
CA HIS A 24 6.17 -1.46 -22.93
C HIS A 24 5.54 -2.36 -21.86
N SER A 25 4.23 -2.61 -21.93
CA SER A 25 3.54 -3.53 -21.00
C SER A 25 4.02 -4.97 -21.14
N GLY A 26 4.26 -5.45 -22.36
CA GLY A 26 4.82 -6.78 -22.62
C GLY A 26 6.26 -6.95 -22.10
N HIS A 27 7.07 -5.88 -22.17
CA HIS A 27 8.43 -5.91 -21.60
C HIS A 27 8.41 -6.05 -20.08
N LEU A 28 7.57 -5.29 -19.37
CA LEU A 28 7.42 -5.38 -17.93
C LEU A 28 6.92 -6.75 -17.49
N GLU A 29 5.98 -7.34 -18.22
CA GLU A 29 5.48 -8.69 -17.96
C GLU A 29 6.58 -9.75 -18.12
N ASN A 30 7.38 -9.67 -19.18
CA ASN A 30 8.51 -10.56 -19.38
C ASN A 30 9.53 -10.46 -18.24
N VAL A 31 9.85 -9.25 -17.77
CA VAL A 31 10.74 -9.05 -16.61
C VAL A 31 10.15 -9.71 -15.36
N ALA A 32 8.85 -9.56 -15.11
CA ALA A 32 8.19 -10.18 -13.97
C ALA A 32 8.24 -11.72 -14.05
N LEU A 33 8.04 -12.30 -15.25
CA LEU A 33 8.16 -13.75 -15.48
C LEU A 33 9.59 -14.25 -15.24
N PHE A 34 10.61 -13.53 -15.73
CA PHE A 34 12.02 -13.90 -15.49
C PHE A 34 12.38 -13.82 -14.00
N LEU A 35 11.93 -12.81 -13.29
CA LEU A 35 12.13 -12.70 -11.85
C LEU A 35 11.37 -13.79 -11.09
N GLY A 36 10.17 -14.16 -11.56
CA GLY A 36 9.42 -15.31 -11.05
C GLY A 36 10.19 -16.62 -11.23
N ALA A 37 10.77 -16.87 -12.42
CA ALA A 37 11.62 -18.02 -12.67
C ALA A 37 12.87 -18.01 -11.77
N GLY A 38 13.49 -16.86 -11.55
CA GLY A 38 14.57 -16.69 -10.56
C GLY A 38 14.14 -17.07 -9.15
N GLY A 39 12.93 -16.64 -8.74
CA GLY A 39 12.33 -17.03 -7.46
C GLY A 39 12.12 -18.54 -7.31
N LEU A 40 11.66 -19.23 -8.39
CA LEU A 40 11.57 -20.70 -8.43
C LEU A 40 12.93 -21.35 -8.16
N VAL A 41 13.99 -20.88 -8.81
CA VAL A 41 15.35 -21.43 -8.64
C VAL A 41 15.85 -21.22 -7.21
N VAL A 42 15.64 -20.02 -6.63
CA VAL A 42 16.01 -19.74 -5.23
C VAL A 42 15.25 -20.66 -4.28
N GLY A 43 13.94 -20.78 -4.43
CA GLY A 43 13.11 -21.65 -3.59
C GLY A 43 13.51 -23.13 -3.72
N ALA A 44 13.78 -23.60 -4.94
CA ALA A 44 14.27 -24.96 -5.18
C ALA A 44 15.64 -25.21 -4.49
N THR A 45 16.56 -24.26 -4.61
CA THR A 45 17.87 -24.35 -3.96
C THR A 45 17.74 -24.44 -2.45
N VAL A 46 16.92 -23.57 -1.85
CA VAL A 46 16.67 -23.59 -0.39
C VAL A 46 16.02 -24.91 0.02
N GLY A 47 15.02 -25.40 -0.72
CA GLY A 47 14.35 -26.67 -0.44
C GLY A 47 15.34 -27.85 -0.44
N LEU A 48 16.17 -27.99 -1.50
CA LEU A 48 17.16 -29.07 -1.62
C LEU A 48 18.25 -29.03 -0.54
N VAL A 49 18.63 -27.83 -0.07
CA VAL A 49 19.69 -27.68 0.94
C VAL A 49 19.15 -27.91 2.36
N VAL A 50 17.93 -27.50 2.64
CA VAL A 50 17.42 -27.44 4.03
C VAL A 50 16.54 -28.64 4.37
N LEU A 51 15.75 -29.17 3.41
CA LEU A 51 14.81 -30.25 3.68
C LEU A 51 15.52 -31.61 3.79
N LYS A 52 14.94 -32.40 4.68
CA LYS A 52 15.27 -33.83 4.84
C LYS A 52 14.03 -34.65 4.53
N ASP A 53 14.23 -35.96 4.26
CA ASP A 53 13.11 -36.84 3.99
C ASP A 53 12.11 -36.85 5.15
N PHE A 54 10.83 -36.84 4.78
CA PHE A 54 9.70 -36.79 5.72
C PHE A 54 9.67 -35.59 6.67
N THR A 55 10.11 -34.42 6.19
CA THR A 55 9.99 -33.17 6.93
C THR A 55 8.50 -32.84 7.18
N ALA A 56 8.15 -32.54 8.44
CA ALA A 56 6.80 -32.15 8.78
C ALA A 56 6.42 -30.84 8.08
N PHE A 57 5.18 -30.78 7.57
CA PHE A 57 4.69 -29.54 6.96
C PHE A 57 4.65 -28.42 7.99
N GLN A 58 4.04 -28.66 9.16
CA GLN A 58 4.04 -27.76 10.30
C GLN A 58 4.77 -28.39 11.49
N GLY A 59 5.57 -27.62 12.21
CA GLY A 59 6.31 -28.09 13.38
C GLY A 59 6.72 -26.96 14.31
N SER A 60 7.14 -27.32 15.53
CA SER A 60 7.72 -26.38 16.47
C SER A 60 9.12 -25.98 16.00
N GLY A 61 9.25 -24.83 15.33
CA GLY A 61 10.55 -24.28 14.94
C GLY A 61 10.67 -23.91 13.47
N TRP A 62 11.87 -23.51 13.12
CA TRP A 62 12.20 -22.94 11.80
C TRP A 62 12.45 -23.99 10.70
N SER A 63 12.41 -25.27 11.02
CA SER A 63 12.77 -26.38 10.13
C SER A 63 11.58 -27.07 9.46
N SER A 64 10.35 -26.60 9.66
CA SER A 64 9.17 -27.11 8.96
C SER A 64 9.05 -26.54 7.54
N VAL A 65 8.44 -27.29 6.63
CA VAL A 65 8.23 -26.85 5.24
C VAL A 65 7.48 -25.51 5.19
N SER A 66 6.45 -25.35 6.02
CA SER A 66 5.68 -24.11 6.12
C SER A 66 6.52 -22.92 6.55
N SER A 67 7.33 -23.06 7.62
CA SER A 67 8.18 -21.96 8.11
C SER A 67 9.24 -21.56 7.10
N ILE A 68 9.85 -22.55 6.41
CA ILE A 68 10.84 -22.29 5.36
C ILE A 68 10.17 -21.55 4.20
N SER A 69 8.99 -22.00 3.75
CA SER A 69 8.27 -21.34 2.65
C SER A 69 7.82 -19.93 3.01
N ASP A 70 7.33 -19.70 4.24
CA ASP A 70 6.90 -18.38 4.72
C ASP A 70 8.05 -17.37 4.64
N ILE A 71 9.19 -17.72 5.23
CA ILE A 71 10.35 -16.82 5.33
C ILE A 71 10.97 -16.62 3.96
N THR A 72 11.21 -17.70 3.21
CA THR A 72 11.88 -17.59 1.91
C THR A 72 11.03 -16.81 0.92
N SER A 73 9.71 -17.02 0.87
CA SER A 73 8.80 -16.27 0.01
C SER A 73 8.78 -14.78 0.37
N GLY A 74 8.71 -14.45 1.67
CA GLY A 74 8.73 -13.05 2.12
C GLY A 74 10.04 -12.35 1.77
N VAL A 75 11.19 -13.02 1.99
CA VAL A 75 12.52 -12.47 1.66
C VAL A 75 12.67 -12.31 0.15
N VAL A 76 12.31 -13.34 -0.63
CA VAL A 76 12.38 -13.29 -2.10
C VAL A 76 11.50 -12.17 -2.64
N ALA A 77 10.27 -12.03 -2.16
CA ALA A 77 9.38 -10.94 -2.57
C ALA A 77 9.96 -9.56 -2.25
N GLY A 78 10.50 -9.37 -1.04
CA GLY A 78 11.15 -8.12 -0.66
C GLY A 78 12.37 -7.80 -1.54
N VAL A 79 13.25 -8.76 -1.77
CA VAL A 79 14.45 -8.58 -2.61
C VAL A 79 14.06 -8.29 -4.06
N VAL A 80 13.12 -9.03 -4.62
CA VAL A 80 12.65 -8.83 -6.01
C VAL A 80 11.97 -7.47 -6.16
N PHE A 81 11.14 -7.08 -5.20
CA PHE A 81 10.54 -5.73 -5.18
C PHE A 81 11.62 -4.65 -5.17
N LEU A 82 12.61 -4.77 -4.28
CA LEU A 82 13.72 -3.82 -4.16
C LEU A 82 14.51 -3.70 -5.46
N LEU A 83 14.89 -4.81 -6.06
CA LEU A 83 15.63 -4.83 -7.32
C LEU A 83 14.80 -4.22 -8.45
N SER A 84 13.54 -4.61 -8.56
CA SER A 84 12.62 -4.04 -9.57
C SER A 84 12.44 -2.55 -9.38
N TRP A 85 12.28 -2.09 -8.12
CA TRP A 85 12.14 -0.69 -7.77
C TRP A 85 13.36 0.15 -8.12
N LEU A 86 14.56 -0.34 -7.80
CA LEU A 86 15.80 0.38 -8.02
C LEU A 86 16.23 0.41 -9.50
N TRP A 87 15.90 -0.62 -10.28
CA TRP A 87 16.41 -0.73 -11.65
C TRP A 87 15.39 -0.32 -12.72
N PHE A 88 14.11 -0.58 -12.52
CA PHE A 88 13.09 -0.40 -13.55
C PHE A 88 12.10 0.71 -13.27
N VAL A 89 11.93 1.12 -12.00
CA VAL A 89 10.84 2.03 -11.60
C VAL A 89 11.40 3.30 -11.00
N HIS A 90 11.28 4.40 -11.73
CA HIS A 90 11.72 5.71 -11.25
C HIS A 90 10.62 6.75 -11.44
N PRO A 91 9.55 6.74 -10.63
CA PRO A 91 8.48 7.73 -10.73
C PRO A 91 9.01 9.16 -10.56
N SER A 92 8.36 10.13 -11.18
CA SER A 92 8.75 11.53 -11.10
C SER A 92 8.75 12.08 -9.66
N TRP A 93 7.78 11.66 -8.85
CA TRP A 93 7.70 12.02 -7.43
C TRP A 93 8.90 11.49 -6.62
N TYR A 94 9.38 10.30 -6.94
CA TYR A 94 10.52 9.68 -6.28
C TYR A 94 11.83 10.38 -6.64
N ARG A 95 12.01 10.72 -7.93
CA ARG A 95 13.23 11.44 -8.39
C ARG A 95 13.36 12.82 -7.77
N GLY A 96 12.27 13.52 -7.52
CA GLY A 96 12.22 14.83 -6.88
C GLY A 96 12.43 14.80 -5.36
N ALA A 97 12.40 13.63 -4.72
CA ALA A 97 12.57 13.51 -3.27
C ALA A 97 14.04 13.55 -2.85
N GLY A 98 14.34 14.10 -1.67
CA GLY A 98 15.67 14.06 -1.06
C GLY A 98 16.11 12.63 -0.70
N VAL A 99 17.42 12.43 -0.52
CA VAL A 99 18.02 11.08 -0.29
C VAL A 99 17.37 10.32 0.87
N VAL A 100 17.17 10.99 2.02
CA VAL A 100 16.53 10.38 3.20
C VAL A 100 15.11 9.92 2.90
N ARG A 101 14.31 10.76 2.23
CA ARG A 101 12.94 10.38 1.83
C ARG A 101 12.95 9.19 0.88
N ARG A 102 13.82 9.18 -0.13
CA ARG A 102 13.96 8.04 -1.04
C ARG A 102 14.29 6.75 -0.29
N ALA A 103 15.22 6.81 0.67
CA ALA A 103 15.56 5.66 1.50
C ALA A 103 14.36 5.17 2.31
N VAL A 104 13.62 6.06 2.98
CA VAL A 104 12.42 5.71 3.76
C VAL A 104 11.35 5.09 2.86
N HIS A 105 11.09 5.67 1.69
CA HIS A 105 10.11 5.13 0.73
C HIS A 105 10.54 3.74 0.24
N THR A 106 11.78 3.59 -0.19
CA THR A 106 12.29 2.30 -0.70
C THR A 106 12.25 1.22 0.36
N VAL A 107 12.78 1.50 1.56
CA VAL A 107 12.77 0.53 2.67
C VAL A 107 11.35 0.21 3.12
N GLY A 108 10.51 1.24 3.30
CA GLY A 108 9.12 1.06 3.73
C GLY A 108 8.31 0.19 2.76
N LEU A 109 8.40 0.47 1.45
CA LEU A 109 7.69 -0.30 0.42
C LEU A 109 8.24 -1.72 0.28
N THR A 110 9.56 -1.89 0.36
CA THR A 110 10.21 -3.22 0.33
C THR A 110 9.75 -4.08 1.51
N LEU A 111 9.79 -3.52 2.71
CA LEU A 111 9.31 -4.21 3.92
C LEU A 111 7.82 -4.50 3.84
N LEU A 112 7.00 -3.58 3.30
CA LEU A 112 5.57 -3.79 3.13
C LEU A 112 5.30 -5.02 2.26
N VAL A 113 5.91 -5.10 1.06
CA VAL A 113 5.67 -6.20 0.11
C VAL A 113 6.20 -7.51 0.66
N GLY A 114 7.43 -7.53 1.18
CA GLY A 114 8.02 -8.73 1.77
C GLY A 114 7.23 -9.25 2.97
N SER A 115 6.82 -8.35 3.88
CA SER A 115 6.05 -8.74 5.08
C SER A 115 4.63 -9.17 4.74
N LEU A 116 3.95 -8.49 3.80
CA LEU A 116 2.62 -8.91 3.34
C LEU A 116 2.69 -10.31 2.72
N THR A 117 3.69 -10.57 1.88
CA THR A 117 3.90 -11.89 1.28
C THR A 117 4.13 -12.96 2.36
N PHE A 118 4.99 -12.67 3.33
CA PHE A 118 5.21 -13.56 4.48
C PHE A 118 3.91 -13.85 5.25
N LEU A 119 3.12 -12.82 5.56
CA LEU A 119 1.85 -12.98 6.29
C LEU A 119 0.81 -13.76 5.48
N MET A 120 0.71 -13.50 4.18
CA MET A 120 -0.21 -14.23 3.30
C MET A 120 0.19 -15.70 3.18
N MET A 121 1.48 -15.98 3.00
CA MET A 121 1.98 -17.36 2.92
C MET A 121 1.75 -18.10 4.23
N ARG A 122 2.02 -17.46 5.35
CA ARG A 122 1.76 -18.02 6.67
C ARG A 122 0.26 -18.29 6.90
N ALA A 123 -0.62 -17.39 6.48
CA ALA A 123 -2.07 -17.61 6.57
C ALA A 123 -2.49 -18.79 5.68
N PHE A 124 -1.98 -18.87 4.46
CA PHE A 124 -2.22 -20.00 3.56
C PHE A 124 -1.74 -21.32 4.17
N ASN A 125 -0.51 -21.35 4.70
CA ASN A 125 0.03 -22.55 5.34
C ASN A 125 -0.73 -22.99 6.58
N ARG A 126 -1.32 -22.05 7.34
CA ARG A 126 -2.24 -22.38 8.45
C ARG A 126 -3.51 -23.10 7.96
N VAL A 127 -4.05 -22.68 6.82
CA VAL A 127 -5.22 -23.34 6.22
C VAL A 127 -4.84 -24.76 5.74
N VAL A 128 -3.68 -24.91 5.11
CA VAL A 128 -3.18 -26.23 4.67
C VAL A 128 -2.97 -27.16 5.88
N ASP A 129 -2.35 -26.69 6.95
CA ASP A 129 -2.14 -27.45 8.18
C ASP A 129 -3.45 -27.91 8.82
N ALA A 130 -4.44 -27.03 8.87
CA ALA A 130 -5.77 -27.36 9.37
C ALA A 130 -6.53 -28.39 8.49
N ALA A 131 -6.28 -28.37 7.17
CA ALA A 131 -6.90 -29.28 6.22
C ALA A 131 -6.19 -30.66 6.17
N PHE A 132 -4.89 -30.73 6.43
CA PHE A 132 -4.08 -31.93 6.28
C PHE A 132 -3.31 -32.25 7.56
N ILE A 133 -3.98 -32.81 8.54
CA ILE A 133 -3.41 -33.12 9.86
C ILE A 133 -2.24 -34.11 9.74
N GLY A 134 -1.07 -33.72 10.24
CA GLY A 134 0.12 -34.57 10.26
C GLY A 134 0.81 -34.71 8.90
N LEU A 135 0.56 -33.80 7.97
CA LEU A 135 1.19 -33.79 6.63
C LEU A 135 2.72 -33.76 6.75
N ARG A 136 3.38 -34.64 5.98
CA ARG A 136 4.82 -34.68 5.84
C ARG A 136 5.19 -34.71 4.36
N PHE A 137 6.28 -34.04 4.02
CA PHE A 137 6.80 -33.99 2.66
C PHE A 137 8.13 -34.74 2.56
N ASP A 138 8.29 -35.50 1.48
CA ASP A 138 9.61 -35.88 1.00
C ASP A 138 10.37 -34.67 0.46
N VAL A 139 11.67 -34.80 0.22
CA VAL A 139 12.54 -33.70 -0.23
C VAL A 139 12.03 -33.07 -1.53
N TRP A 140 11.57 -33.86 -2.49
CA TRP A 140 11.15 -33.34 -3.79
C TRP A 140 9.83 -32.58 -3.73
N SER A 141 8.83 -33.14 -3.05
CA SER A 141 7.52 -32.51 -2.87
C SER A 141 7.65 -31.21 -2.07
N GLY A 142 8.44 -31.22 -0.99
CA GLY A 142 8.66 -30.02 -0.18
C GLY A 142 9.46 -28.96 -0.93
N THR A 143 10.47 -29.35 -1.69
CA THR A 143 11.25 -28.44 -2.55
C THR A 143 10.37 -27.80 -3.61
N THR A 144 9.52 -28.58 -4.27
CA THR A 144 8.57 -28.07 -5.28
C THR A 144 7.61 -27.05 -4.66
N PHE A 145 7.08 -27.35 -3.47
CA PHE A 145 6.20 -26.42 -2.75
C PHE A 145 6.88 -25.08 -2.45
N ILE A 146 8.10 -25.11 -1.89
CA ILE A 146 8.87 -23.89 -1.59
C ILE A 146 9.23 -23.14 -2.87
N ALA A 147 9.64 -23.86 -3.93
CA ALA A 147 9.96 -23.26 -5.22
C ALA A 147 8.78 -22.51 -5.82
N LEU A 148 7.62 -23.15 -5.88
CA LEU A 148 6.38 -22.51 -6.38
C LEU A 148 5.99 -21.30 -5.54
N ALA A 149 6.04 -21.40 -4.21
CA ALA A 149 5.78 -20.29 -3.31
C ALA A 149 6.69 -19.09 -3.58
N CYS A 150 8.00 -19.32 -3.73
CA CYS A 150 8.98 -18.27 -4.04
C CYS A 150 8.79 -17.69 -5.45
N GLY A 151 8.54 -18.53 -6.46
CA GLY A 151 8.36 -18.10 -7.84
C GLY A 151 7.13 -17.20 -8.01
N VAL A 152 5.99 -17.62 -7.45
CA VAL A 152 4.75 -16.85 -7.46
C VAL A 152 4.93 -15.52 -6.70
N SER A 153 5.58 -15.57 -5.54
CA SER A 153 5.84 -14.37 -4.73
C SER A 153 6.76 -13.38 -5.45
N ALA A 154 7.80 -13.86 -6.12
CA ALA A 154 8.71 -13.04 -6.93
C ALA A 154 7.98 -12.37 -8.10
N TYR A 155 7.17 -13.13 -8.84
CA TYR A 155 6.37 -12.61 -9.94
C TYR A 155 5.42 -11.49 -9.49
N PHE A 156 4.66 -11.71 -8.41
CA PHE A 156 3.75 -10.69 -7.88
C PHE A 156 4.50 -9.48 -7.34
N ALA A 157 5.63 -9.65 -6.67
CA ALA A 157 6.44 -8.54 -6.16
C ALA A 157 6.98 -7.65 -7.29
N ALA A 158 7.47 -8.26 -8.38
CA ALA A 158 7.90 -7.54 -9.59
C ALA A 158 6.73 -6.80 -10.24
N SER A 159 5.57 -7.45 -10.37
CA SER A 159 4.36 -6.87 -10.96
C SER A 159 3.83 -5.70 -10.13
N ILE A 160 3.86 -5.80 -8.80
CA ILE A 160 3.50 -4.69 -7.89
C ILE A 160 4.47 -3.53 -8.09
N ALA A 161 5.79 -3.77 -8.12
CA ALA A 161 6.78 -2.72 -8.31
C ALA A 161 6.59 -1.98 -9.64
N ALA A 162 6.36 -2.72 -10.73
CA ALA A 162 6.19 -2.15 -12.07
C ALA A 162 4.93 -1.29 -12.23
N ARG A 163 3.87 -1.58 -11.50
CA ARG A 163 2.53 -0.95 -11.62
C ARG A 163 2.10 -0.22 -10.35
N LEU A 164 3.06 0.17 -9.50
CA LEU A 164 2.73 0.81 -8.22
C LEU A 164 2.13 2.19 -8.45
N THR A 165 0.86 2.32 -8.10
CA THR A 165 0.11 3.58 -8.04
C THR A 165 -0.31 3.89 -6.61
N LEU A 166 -0.68 5.13 -6.34
CA LEU A 166 -1.21 5.51 -5.04
C LEU A 166 -2.48 4.72 -4.68
N GLU A 167 -3.30 4.42 -5.67
CA GLU A 167 -4.52 3.62 -5.53
C GLU A 167 -4.20 2.18 -5.13
N SER A 168 -3.29 1.50 -5.86
CA SER A 168 -2.88 0.14 -5.54
C SER A 168 -2.19 0.05 -4.18
N LEU A 169 -1.36 1.05 -3.84
CA LEU A 169 -0.67 1.12 -2.56
C LEU A 169 -1.66 1.24 -1.39
N SER A 170 -2.76 1.99 -1.56
CA SER A 170 -3.80 2.10 -0.52
C SER A 170 -4.46 0.76 -0.20
N VAL A 171 -4.67 -0.07 -1.22
CA VAL A 171 -5.22 -1.44 -1.04
C VAL A 171 -4.19 -2.35 -0.39
N VAL A 172 -2.95 -2.32 -0.86
CA VAL A 172 -1.86 -3.16 -0.33
C VAL A 172 -1.59 -2.87 1.15
N VAL A 173 -1.54 -1.59 1.54
CA VAL A 173 -1.32 -1.21 2.95
C VAL A 173 -2.50 -1.59 3.84
N SER A 174 -3.73 -1.46 3.33
CA SER A 174 -4.93 -1.89 4.06
C SER A 174 -4.96 -3.40 4.24
N ALA A 175 -4.64 -4.17 3.21
CA ALA A 175 -4.50 -5.63 3.28
C ALA A 175 -3.41 -6.03 4.29
N PHE A 176 -2.26 -5.34 4.28
CA PHE A 176 -1.18 -5.59 5.24
C PHE A 176 -1.61 -5.35 6.69
N LEU A 177 -2.32 -4.25 6.96
CA LEU A 177 -2.82 -3.95 8.30
C LEU A 177 -3.82 -5.01 8.79
N VAL A 178 -4.77 -5.39 7.94
CA VAL A 178 -5.76 -6.43 8.27
C VAL A 178 -5.07 -7.78 8.51
N MET A 179 -4.19 -8.20 7.60
CA MET A 179 -3.47 -9.48 7.72
C MET A 179 -2.57 -9.52 8.95
N GLY A 180 -1.85 -8.44 9.23
CA GLY A 180 -1.00 -8.33 10.41
C GLY A 180 -1.79 -8.41 11.73
N ALA A 181 -2.92 -7.70 11.80
CA ALA A 181 -3.82 -7.77 12.94
C ALA A 181 -4.42 -9.17 13.13
N MET A 182 -4.90 -9.80 12.05
CA MET A 182 -5.42 -11.17 12.09
C MET A 182 -4.35 -12.18 12.53
N MET A 183 -3.14 -12.09 11.96
CA MET A 183 -2.05 -12.99 12.33
C MET A 183 -1.59 -12.78 13.78
N SER A 184 -1.61 -11.54 14.28
CA SER A 184 -1.39 -11.27 15.69
C SER A 184 -2.46 -11.95 16.57
N ALA A 185 -3.74 -11.76 16.23
CA ALA A 185 -4.87 -12.35 16.95
C ALA A 185 -4.81 -13.88 17.00
N VAL A 186 -4.53 -14.52 15.86
CA VAL A 186 -4.41 -16.00 15.77
C VAL A 186 -3.22 -16.55 16.54
N ASN A 187 -2.14 -15.77 16.73
CA ASN A 187 -0.97 -16.17 17.50
C ASN A 187 -0.98 -15.66 18.95
N ALA A 188 -2.05 -15.01 19.39
CA ALA A 188 -2.17 -14.56 20.77
C ALA A 188 -2.21 -15.76 21.74
N SER A 189 -1.37 -15.73 22.76
CA SER A 189 -1.34 -16.77 23.79
C SER A 189 -2.59 -16.77 24.68
N ASP A 190 -3.16 -15.58 24.91
CA ASP A 190 -4.45 -15.41 25.54
C ASP A 190 -5.54 -15.44 24.49
N GLN A 191 -6.40 -16.46 24.50
CA GLN A 191 -7.53 -16.59 23.58
C GLN A 191 -8.68 -15.62 23.87
N PHE A 192 -8.67 -14.97 25.05
CA PHE A 192 -9.69 -14.01 25.48
C PHE A 192 -9.23 -12.56 25.38
N TRP A 193 -8.13 -12.28 24.67
CA TRP A 193 -7.61 -10.93 24.44
C TRP A 193 -8.69 -9.93 23.97
N TRP A 194 -9.65 -10.37 23.20
CA TRP A 194 -10.75 -9.56 22.67
C TRP A 194 -11.73 -9.04 23.73
N GLN A 195 -11.71 -9.61 24.95
CA GLN A 195 -12.54 -9.15 26.06
C GLN A 195 -11.98 -7.87 26.72
N VAL A 196 -10.74 -7.53 26.47
CA VAL A 196 -10.07 -6.37 27.07
C VAL A 196 -10.13 -5.17 26.12
N HIS A 197 -9.29 -5.15 25.11
CA HIS A 197 -9.28 -4.15 24.03
C HIS A 197 -8.44 -4.67 22.85
N PHE A 198 -8.66 -4.14 21.64
CA PHE A 198 -7.96 -4.60 20.43
C PHE A 198 -6.44 -4.38 20.53
N SER A 199 -6.03 -3.25 21.10
CA SER A 199 -4.61 -2.91 21.30
C SER A 199 -3.92 -3.78 22.39
N SER A 200 -4.66 -4.66 23.10
CA SER A 200 -4.05 -5.69 23.98
C SER A 200 -3.18 -6.67 23.21
N LEU A 201 -3.45 -6.88 21.92
CA LEU A 201 -2.59 -7.66 21.05
C LEU A 201 -1.15 -7.10 21.01
N GLY A 202 -0.97 -5.79 21.09
CA GLY A 202 0.35 -5.16 21.15
C GLY A 202 1.10 -5.37 22.46
N MET A 203 0.40 -5.77 23.53
CA MET A 203 0.99 -6.13 24.84
C MET A 203 1.36 -7.61 24.92
N ALA A 204 0.85 -8.45 24.01
CA ALA A 204 1.10 -9.88 24.02
C ALA A 204 2.60 -10.19 23.89
N SER A 205 3.05 -11.23 24.60
CA SER A 205 4.43 -11.69 24.51
C SER A 205 4.71 -12.42 23.17
N GLY A 206 5.96 -12.42 22.73
CA GLY A 206 6.41 -13.17 21.57
C GLY A 206 5.90 -12.63 20.23
N LEU A 207 5.57 -13.53 19.31
CA LEU A 207 5.23 -13.18 17.92
C LEU A 207 3.94 -12.36 17.77
N ALA A 208 2.96 -12.56 18.63
CA ALA A 208 1.68 -11.85 18.55
C ALA A 208 1.89 -10.34 18.74
N GLY A 209 2.49 -9.92 19.83
CA GLY A 209 2.74 -8.51 20.12
C GLY A 209 3.72 -7.88 19.12
N PHE A 210 4.79 -8.62 18.75
CA PHE A 210 5.70 -8.16 17.72
C PHE A 210 4.97 -7.91 16.37
N THR A 211 4.15 -8.87 15.90
CA THR A 211 3.43 -8.75 14.63
C THR A 211 2.47 -7.57 14.66
N PHE A 212 1.71 -7.40 15.74
CA PHE A 212 0.78 -6.28 15.89
C PHE A 212 1.50 -4.93 15.81
N ASN A 213 2.49 -4.72 16.66
CA ASN A 213 3.21 -3.46 16.75
C ASN A 213 3.99 -3.15 15.47
N TYR A 214 4.70 -4.14 14.91
CA TYR A 214 5.38 -4.01 13.64
C TYR A 214 4.43 -3.60 12.50
N THR A 215 3.25 -4.23 12.44
CA THR A 215 2.24 -3.90 11.44
C THR A 215 1.79 -2.45 11.53
N LEU A 216 1.53 -1.94 12.74
CA LEU A 216 1.15 -0.53 12.94
C LEU A 216 2.28 0.43 12.56
N ILE A 217 3.51 0.14 12.98
CA ILE A 217 4.68 0.97 12.68
C ILE A 217 4.89 1.06 11.17
N LEU A 218 4.94 -0.08 10.48
CA LEU A 218 5.19 -0.11 9.04
C LEU A 218 4.03 0.53 8.27
N THR A 219 2.78 0.28 8.66
CA THR A 219 1.61 0.95 8.09
C THR A 219 1.75 2.47 8.22
N GLY A 220 2.16 2.97 9.39
CA GLY A 220 2.39 4.39 9.62
C GLY A 220 3.45 4.99 8.69
N VAL A 221 4.57 4.30 8.48
CA VAL A 221 5.64 4.70 7.54
C VAL A 221 5.11 4.73 6.10
N VAL A 222 4.30 3.75 5.70
CA VAL A 222 3.74 3.69 4.34
C VAL A 222 2.70 4.78 4.13
N ILE A 223 1.84 5.08 5.11
CA ILE A 223 0.90 6.21 5.04
C ILE A 223 1.66 7.54 4.90
N ALA A 224 2.77 7.73 5.61
CA ALA A 224 3.62 8.91 5.45
C ALA A 224 4.22 8.98 4.03
N THR A 225 4.63 7.85 3.46
CA THR A 225 5.05 7.75 2.04
C THR A 225 3.92 8.13 1.09
N MET A 226 2.70 7.63 1.32
CA MET A 226 1.52 7.97 0.52
C MET A 226 1.19 9.45 0.60
N ALA A 227 1.39 10.09 1.75
CA ALA A 227 1.21 11.54 1.92
C ALA A 227 2.14 12.35 1.00
N ASP A 228 3.39 11.93 0.84
CA ASP A 228 4.36 12.56 -0.07
C ASP A 228 3.97 12.38 -1.55
N ILE A 229 3.55 11.18 -1.95
CA ILE A 229 3.09 10.88 -3.32
C ILE A 229 1.85 11.72 -3.64
N LEU A 230 0.86 11.69 -2.76
CA LEU A 230 -0.37 12.45 -2.92
C LEU A 230 -0.10 13.96 -3.00
N ALA A 231 0.82 14.47 -2.18
CA ALA A 231 1.21 15.88 -2.23
C ALA A 231 1.80 16.30 -3.57
N PHE A 232 2.56 15.40 -4.22
CA PHE A 232 3.11 15.63 -5.54
C PHE A 232 2.01 15.71 -6.60
N ASP A 233 1.10 14.75 -6.64
CA ASP A 233 0.00 14.69 -7.60
C ASP A 233 -0.99 15.85 -7.39
N MET A 234 -1.36 16.14 -6.13
CA MET A 234 -2.23 17.25 -5.79
C MET A 234 -1.64 18.62 -6.19
N ARG A 235 -0.33 18.83 -6.07
CA ARG A 235 0.28 20.11 -6.50
C ARG A 235 0.12 20.34 -7.99
N ARG A 236 0.23 19.30 -8.82
CA ARG A 236 0.01 19.37 -10.27
C ARG A 236 -1.45 19.68 -10.58
N TRP A 237 -2.36 18.94 -9.95
CA TRP A 237 -3.80 19.17 -10.09
C TRP A 237 -4.23 20.58 -9.67
N LEU A 238 -3.82 21.04 -8.48
CA LEU A 238 -4.16 22.38 -7.97
C LEU A 238 -3.59 23.49 -8.87
N ALA A 239 -2.42 23.30 -9.46
CA ALA A 239 -1.85 24.23 -10.42
C ALA A 239 -2.66 24.29 -11.71
N ALA A 240 -3.08 23.14 -12.25
CA ALA A 240 -3.92 23.05 -13.46
C ALA A 240 -5.30 23.68 -13.26
N THR A 241 -5.87 23.59 -12.05
CA THR A 241 -7.19 24.15 -11.73
C THR A 241 -7.15 25.56 -11.11
N GLY A 242 -6.00 26.22 -11.07
CA GLY A 242 -5.85 27.57 -10.48
C GLY A 242 -6.13 27.65 -8.97
N GLN A 243 -6.02 26.53 -8.27
CA GLN A 243 -6.25 26.48 -6.83
C GLN A 243 -4.94 26.69 -6.04
N GLY A 244 -5.08 27.23 -4.80
CA GLY A 244 -3.93 27.51 -3.94
C GLY A 244 -3.15 26.24 -3.52
N ARG A 245 -1.82 26.25 -3.69
CA ARG A 245 -0.93 25.13 -3.35
C ARG A 245 -0.96 24.72 -1.88
N TRP A 246 -1.33 25.63 -0.96
CA TRP A 246 -1.41 25.34 0.47
C TRP A 246 -2.36 24.18 0.82
N LYS A 247 -3.37 23.92 -0.02
CA LYS A 247 -4.34 22.84 0.17
C LYS A 247 -3.66 21.46 0.11
N SER A 248 -2.71 21.29 -0.80
CA SER A 248 -1.89 20.07 -0.86
C SER A 248 -1.09 19.87 0.45
N SER A 249 -0.55 20.96 1.02
CA SER A 249 0.20 20.87 2.28
C SER A 249 -0.71 20.48 3.46
N VAL A 250 -1.91 21.05 3.54
CA VAL A 250 -2.89 20.68 4.58
C VAL A 250 -3.21 19.18 4.54
N VAL A 251 -3.50 18.66 3.35
CA VAL A 251 -3.85 17.25 3.19
C VAL A 251 -2.65 16.34 3.49
N SER A 252 -1.48 16.65 2.95
CA SER A 252 -0.30 15.79 3.15
C SER A 252 0.20 15.82 4.60
N ILE A 253 0.18 16.98 5.26
CA ILE A 253 0.54 17.07 6.69
C ILE A 253 -0.45 16.30 7.56
N GLY A 254 -1.75 16.40 7.27
CA GLY A 254 -2.77 15.64 7.99
C GLY A 254 -2.60 14.13 7.86
N LEU A 255 -2.33 13.62 6.63
CA LEU A 255 -2.02 12.20 6.40
C LEU A 255 -0.70 11.79 7.08
N MET A 256 0.31 12.65 7.05
CA MET A 256 1.60 12.37 7.71
C MET A 256 1.45 12.29 9.24
N ILE A 257 0.68 13.20 9.84
CA ILE A 257 0.36 13.15 11.27
C ILE A 257 -0.40 11.87 11.60
N MET A 258 -1.40 11.50 10.79
CA MET A 258 -2.17 10.28 10.99
C MET A 258 -1.27 9.03 10.90
N GLY A 259 -0.39 8.95 9.89
CA GLY A 259 0.56 7.85 9.74
C GLY A 259 1.56 7.76 10.89
N LEU A 260 2.18 8.88 11.28
CA LEU A 260 3.13 8.92 12.40
C LEU A 260 2.45 8.56 13.73
N ALA A 261 1.23 9.03 13.95
CA ALA A 261 0.46 8.69 15.15
C ALA A 261 0.09 7.19 15.17
N LEU A 262 -0.30 6.61 14.03
CA LEU A 262 -0.55 5.16 13.91
C LEU A 262 0.72 4.36 14.21
N GLY A 263 1.87 4.75 13.65
CA GLY A 263 3.16 4.18 13.98
C GLY A 263 3.52 4.34 15.46
N GLY A 264 3.17 5.47 16.05
CA GLY A 264 3.34 5.76 17.48
C GLY A 264 2.53 4.83 18.37
N ILE A 265 1.31 4.44 17.97
CA ILE A 265 0.50 3.43 18.67
C ILE A 265 1.26 2.10 18.75
N GLY A 266 1.90 1.68 17.66
CA GLY A 266 2.73 0.46 17.66
C GLY A 266 4.05 0.59 18.42
N LEU A 267 4.66 1.80 18.44
CA LEU A 267 5.91 2.05 19.18
C LEU A 267 5.71 2.17 20.69
N ILE A 268 4.53 2.59 21.11
CA ILE A 268 4.19 2.82 22.52
C ILE A 268 3.00 1.93 22.91
N PRO A 269 3.21 0.59 23.07
CA PRO A 269 2.14 -0.29 23.57
C PRO A 269 1.63 0.15 24.93
N VAL A 270 0.39 -0.23 25.26
CA VAL A 270 -0.30 0.20 26.50
C VAL A 270 0.48 -0.13 27.77
N ASN A 271 1.16 -1.28 27.80
CA ASN A 271 1.99 -1.71 28.92
C ASN A 271 3.31 -0.93 29.08
N VAL A 272 3.78 -0.27 28.02
CA VAL A 272 4.97 0.62 28.07
C VAL A 272 4.57 2.00 28.59
N SER A 273 3.52 2.59 28.05
CA SER A 273 2.98 3.86 28.53
C SER A 273 1.52 4.03 28.13
N HIS A 274 0.62 3.88 29.09
CA HIS A 274 -0.81 4.07 28.87
C HIS A 274 -1.12 5.48 28.35
N GLY A 275 -0.56 6.51 28.97
CA GLY A 275 -0.75 7.91 28.56
C GLY A 275 -0.20 8.21 27.16
N GLY A 276 0.99 7.69 26.85
CA GLY A 276 1.61 7.82 25.53
C GLY A 276 0.79 7.13 24.43
N HIS A 277 0.30 5.92 24.70
CA HIS A 277 -0.58 5.18 23.79
C HIS A 277 -1.88 5.93 23.51
N LEU A 278 -2.55 6.43 24.55
CA LEU A 278 -3.77 7.23 24.39
C LEU A 278 -3.51 8.53 23.64
N PHE A 279 -2.40 9.22 23.92
CA PHE A 279 -2.04 10.43 23.19
C PHE A 279 -1.89 10.19 21.70
N THR A 280 -1.12 9.18 21.29
CA THR A 280 -0.95 8.83 19.86
C THR A 280 -2.26 8.40 19.23
N THR A 281 -3.12 7.68 19.95
CA THR A 281 -4.46 7.30 19.50
C THR A 281 -5.34 8.53 19.24
N TYR A 282 -5.38 9.46 20.18
CA TYR A 282 -6.18 10.69 20.02
C TYR A 282 -5.65 11.58 18.88
N VAL A 283 -4.32 11.64 18.69
CA VAL A 283 -3.72 12.36 17.56
C VAL A 283 -4.12 11.71 16.24
N ALA A 284 -4.09 10.38 16.12
CA ALA A 284 -4.51 9.67 14.91
C ALA A 284 -5.99 9.92 14.58
N VAL A 285 -6.86 9.79 15.58
CA VAL A 285 -8.31 10.03 15.45
C VAL A 285 -8.60 11.49 15.12
N GLY A 286 -7.93 12.43 15.80
CA GLY A 286 -8.06 13.86 15.53
C GLY A 286 -7.64 14.24 14.10
N ALA A 287 -6.52 13.70 13.63
CA ALA A 287 -6.05 13.90 12.26
C ALA A 287 -7.04 13.32 11.23
N PHE A 288 -7.62 12.15 11.49
CA PHE A 288 -8.68 11.59 10.66
C PHE A 288 -9.89 12.52 10.58
N PHE A 289 -10.46 12.97 11.71
CA PHE A 289 -11.60 13.87 11.71
C PHE A 289 -11.29 15.19 11.02
N ALA A 290 -10.12 15.75 11.26
CA ALA A 290 -9.67 16.98 10.59
C ALA A 290 -9.63 16.78 9.06
N LEU A 291 -9.02 15.70 8.56
CA LEU A 291 -8.97 15.43 7.14
C LEU A 291 -10.35 15.14 6.54
N ALA A 292 -11.18 14.32 7.20
CA ALA A 292 -12.48 13.92 6.71
C ALA A 292 -13.46 15.11 6.61
N LEU A 293 -13.31 16.12 7.47
CA LEU A 293 -14.13 17.33 7.46
C LEU A 293 -13.54 18.43 6.57
N VAL A 294 -12.22 18.66 6.66
CA VAL A 294 -11.56 19.81 6.01
C VAL A 294 -11.31 19.55 4.52
N ALA A 295 -10.82 18.38 4.14
CA ALA A 295 -10.46 18.12 2.74
C ALA A 295 -11.62 18.26 1.76
N PRO A 296 -12.84 17.73 2.03
CA PRO A 296 -14.00 17.91 1.15
C PRO A 296 -14.47 19.37 1.02
N VAL A 297 -14.16 20.21 1.99
CA VAL A 297 -14.56 21.63 2.00
C VAL A 297 -13.57 22.50 1.23
N ILE A 298 -12.27 22.32 1.49
CA ILE A 298 -11.24 23.19 0.88
C ILE A 298 -10.94 22.84 -0.58
N LEU A 299 -11.11 21.58 -0.97
CA LEU A 299 -10.77 21.12 -2.31
C LEU A 299 -11.98 21.28 -3.25
N ARG A 300 -11.81 22.14 -4.27
CA ARG A 300 -12.83 22.31 -5.33
C ARG A 300 -12.65 21.22 -6.38
N GLY A 301 -13.76 20.71 -6.93
CA GLY A 301 -13.72 19.65 -7.94
C GLY A 301 -13.83 18.22 -7.38
N ILE A 302 -13.87 18.05 -6.06
CA ILE A 302 -14.17 16.75 -5.46
C ILE A 302 -15.65 16.38 -5.74
N PRO A 303 -15.91 15.12 -6.19
CA PRO A 303 -17.26 14.64 -6.41
C PRO A 303 -18.16 14.78 -5.18
N TRP A 304 -19.41 15.16 -5.41
CA TRP A 304 -20.39 15.30 -4.31
C TRP A 304 -20.56 14.02 -3.50
N GLY A 305 -20.54 12.84 -4.18
CA GLY A 305 -20.63 11.56 -3.51
C GLY A 305 -19.56 11.32 -2.47
N PHE A 306 -18.31 11.79 -2.71
CA PHE A 306 -17.24 11.69 -1.72
C PHE A 306 -17.46 12.62 -0.53
N ARG A 307 -18.03 13.82 -0.74
CA ARG A 307 -18.36 14.75 0.36
C ARG A 307 -19.38 14.13 1.31
N VAL A 308 -20.42 13.51 0.74
CA VAL A 308 -21.45 12.80 1.51
C VAL A 308 -20.85 11.58 2.21
N ALA A 309 -20.06 10.77 1.52
CA ALA A 309 -19.39 9.61 2.13
C ALA A 309 -18.49 10.02 3.31
N SER A 310 -17.73 11.11 3.18
CA SER A 310 -16.88 11.62 4.28
C SER A 310 -17.72 12.06 5.49
N LEU A 311 -18.83 12.77 5.26
CA LEU A 311 -19.73 13.15 6.33
C LEU A 311 -20.36 11.94 7.02
N LEU A 312 -20.85 10.96 6.24
CA LEU A 312 -21.44 9.72 6.79
C LEU A 312 -20.42 8.94 7.63
N VAL A 313 -19.19 8.85 7.20
CA VAL A 313 -18.12 8.19 7.95
C VAL A 313 -17.84 8.91 9.27
N VAL A 314 -17.77 10.24 9.26
CA VAL A 314 -17.61 11.05 10.47
C VAL A 314 -18.76 10.83 11.45
N VAL A 315 -19.99 10.88 10.97
CA VAL A 315 -21.20 10.62 11.79
C VAL A 315 -21.18 9.19 12.33
N PHE A 316 -20.80 8.21 11.51
CA PHE A 316 -20.72 6.80 11.93
C PHE A 316 -19.68 6.59 13.04
N VAL A 317 -18.46 7.14 12.90
CA VAL A 317 -17.44 7.03 13.95
C VAL A 317 -17.86 7.75 15.23
N ALA A 318 -18.51 8.91 15.12
CA ALA A 318 -19.07 9.62 16.27
C ALA A 318 -20.17 8.79 16.95
N MET A 319 -21.05 8.14 16.17
CA MET A 319 -22.07 7.22 16.69
C MET A 319 -21.45 6.02 17.40
N LEU A 320 -20.39 5.41 16.83
CA LEU A 320 -19.65 4.34 17.52
C LEU A 320 -19.10 4.81 18.86
N GLY A 321 -18.53 6.02 18.92
CA GLY A 321 -18.06 6.65 20.16
C GLY A 321 -19.17 6.86 21.21
N TYR A 322 -20.36 7.28 20.75
CA TYR A 322 -21.53 7.40 21.61
C TYR A 322 -22.02 6.05 22.12
N LEU A 323 -22.10 5.03 21.26
CA LEU A 323 -22.48 3.68 21.66
C LEU A 323 -21.47 3.06 22.63
N PHE A 324 -20.18 3.40 22.53
CA PHE A 324 -19.14 2.95 23.42
C PHE A 324 -19.16 3.67 24.78
N LYS A 325 -19.10 5.02 24.78
CA LYS A 325 -18.95 5.84 26.01
C LYS A 325 -20.27 6.26 26.62
N GLY A 326 -21.26 6.62 25.79
CA GLY A 326 -22.57 7.16 26.22
C GLY A 326 -23.51 6.04 26.69
N VAL A 327 -23.79 5.10 25.81
CA VAL A 327 -24.76 4.01 26.06
C VAL A 327 -24.10 2.80 26.70
N ARG A 328 -22.76 2.64 26.55
CA ARG A 328 -21.99 1.48 27.00
C ARG A 328 -22.47 0.16 26.39
N TYR A 329 -22.98 0.23 25.16
CA TYR A 329 -23.46 -0.93 24.41
C TYR A 329 -22.32 -1.70 23.76
N LEU A 330 -21.29 -0.99 23.22
CA LEU A 330 -20.12 -1.61 22.61
C LEU A 330 -19.03 -1.85 23.64
N GLY A 331 -18.42 -3.03 23.59
CA GLY A 331 -17.14 -3.28 24.25
C GLY A 331 -16.00 -2.53 23.58
N THR A 332 -14.88 -2.33 24.29
CA THR A 332 -13.71 -1.59 23.80
C THR A 332 -13.18 -2.15 22.50
N THR A 333 -12.99 -3.46 22.43
CA THR A 333 -12.48 -4.15 21.22
C THR A 333 -13.39 -3.95 20.01
N GLY A 334 -14.70 -4.09 20.18
CA GLY A 334 -15.67 -3.86 19.10
C GLY A 334 -15.63 -2.42 18.59
N PHE A 335 -15.55 -1.45 19.50
CA PHE A 335 -15.40 -0.04 19.15
C PHE A 335 -14.09 0.21 18.37
N GLU A 336 -12.95 -0.25 18.88
CA GLU A 336 -11.64 -0.07 18.24
C GLU A 336 -11.60 -0.69 16.84
N MET A 337 -12.07 -1.93 16.69
CA MET A 337 -12.08 -2.63 15.39
C MET A 337 -12.97 -1.92 14.36
N LEU A 338 -14.19 -1.54 14.74
CA LEU A 338 -15.11 -0.84 13.84
C LEU A 338 -14.59 0.55 13.47
N ALA A 339 -14.02 1.30 14.42
CA ALA A 339 -13.45 2.61 14.16
C ALA A 339 -12.26 2.53 13.20
N VAL A 340 -11.29 1.62 13.45
CA VAL A 340 -10.12 1.43 12.58
C VAL A 340 -10.55 0.98 11.19
N SER A 341 -11.47 0.02 11.08
CA SER A 341 -11.98 -0.44 9.77
C SER A 341 -12.63 0.70 8.98
N THR A 342 -13.42 1.54 9.66
CA THR A 342 -14.08 2.68 9.04
C THR A 342 -13.08 3.72 8.55
N VAL A 343 -12.06 4.03 9.33
CA VAL A 343 -10.97 4.95 8.95
C VAL A 343 -10.21 4.41 7.74
N LEU A 344 -9.92 3.10 7.69
CA LEU A 344 -9.25 2.48 6.54
C LEU A 344 -10.08 2.57 5.26
N VAL A 345 -11.37 2.25 5.34
CA VAL A 345 -12.28 2.36 4.19
C VAL A 345 -12.32 3.80 3.69
N TRP A 346 -12.45 4.77 4.59
CA TRP A 346 -12.44 6.18 4.21
C TRP A 346 -11.11 6.58 3.57
N MET A 347 -9.98 6.15 4.12
CA MET A 347 -8.65 6.45 3.58
C MET A 347 -8.50 5.94 2.14
N VAL A 348 -8.92 4.70 1.87
CA VAL A 348 -8.90 4.13 0.51
C VAL A 348 -9.79 4.93 -0.43
N LEU A 349 -11.01 5.27 -0.01
CA LEU A 349 -11.94 6.08 -0.80
C LEU A 349 -11.37 7.48 -1.08
N PHE A 350 -10.75 8.11 -0.08
CA PHE A 350 -10.12 9.41 -0.20
C PHE A 350 -9.00 9.39 -1.24
N ILE A 351 -8.09 8.43 -1.13
CA ILE A 351 -6.95 8.30 -2.04
C ILE A 351 -7.40 8.04 -3.46
N ARG A 352 -8.35 7.11 -3.66
CA ARG A 352 -8.90 6.80 -4.99
C ARG A 352 -9.60 8.02 -5.61
N THR A 353 -10.36 8.76 -4.81
CA THR A 353 -11.02 9.97 -5.28
C THR A 353 -10.00 11.03 -5.69
N MET A 354 -8.95 11.23 -4.90
CA MET A 354 -7.91 12.20 -5.22
C MET A 354 -7.12 11.82 -6.48
N ALA A 355 -6.80 10.55 -6.63
CA ALA A 355 -6.11 10.04 -7.81
C ALA A 355 -6.95 10.22 -9.09
N ALA A 356 -8.26 9.89 -9.03
CA ALA A 356 -9.18 10.07 -10.15
C ALA A 356 -9.31 11.55 -10.55
N VAL A 357 -9.61 12.44 -9.61
CA VAL A 357 -9.76 13.88 -9.86
C VAL A 357 -8.48 14.50 -10.41
N SER A 358 -7.31 14.06 -9.89
CA SER A 358 -6.02 14.56 -10.39
C SER A 358 -5.75 14.11 -11.83
N LYS A 359 -6.11 12.89 -12.19
CA LYS A 359 -5.93 12.33 -13.53
C LYS A 359 -6.84 13.03 -14.55
N ASP A 360 -8.13 13.17 -14.24
CA ASP A 360 -9.12 13.81 -15.13
C ASP A 360 -8.72 15.24 -15.45
N ALA A 361 -8.34 16.02 -14.46
CA ALA A 361 -7.93 17.41 -14.66
C ALA A 361 -6.63 17.58 -15.47
N LEU A 362 -5.70 16.63 -15.36
CA LEU A 362 -4.48 16.65 -16.19
C LEU A 362 -4.78 16.32 -17.64
N MET A 363 -5.68 15.35 -17.91
CA MET A 363 -6.11 15.03 -19.27
C MET A 363 -6.86 16.21 -19.92
N GLU A 364 -7.74 16.88 -19.16
CA GLU A 364 -8.43 18.09 -19.65
C GLU A 364 -7.46 19.24 -19.98
N ALA A 365 -6.43 19.43 -19.16
CA ALA A 365 -5.43 20.46 -19.38
C ALA A 365 -4.56 20.17 -20.63
N GLU A 366 -4.22 18.92 -20.87
CA GLU A 366 -3.50 18.45 -22.05
C GLU A 366 -4.35 18.65 -23.32
N ALA A 367 -5.59 18.19 -23.32
CA ALA A 367 -6.53 18.37 -24.45
C ALA A 367 -6.81 19.85 -24.79
N THR A 368 -6.83 20.72 -23.78
CA THR A 368 -7.01 22.16 -23.98
C THR A 368 -5.75 22.81 -24.60
N SER A 369 -4.57 22.35 -24.19
CA SER A 369 -3.28 22.80 -24.73
C SER A 369 -3.13 22.43 -26.21
N GLU A 370 -3.50 21.21 -26.61
CA GLU A 370 -3.48 20.74 -27.98
C GLU A 370 -4.42 21.56 -28.87
N LYS A 371 -5.67 21.79 -28.43
CA LYS A 371 -6.64 22.63 -29.17
C LYS A 371 -6.20 24.08 -29.31
N SER A 372 -5.44 24.62 -28.37
CA SER A 372 -4.91 25.98 -28.45
C SER A 372 -3.75 26.08 -29.44
N THR A 373 -2.96 25.01 -29.59
CA THR A 373 -1.86 24.92 -30.57
C THR A 373 -2.39 24.77 -32.00
N GLU A 374 -3.50 24.06 -32.20
CA GLU A 374 -4.16 23.92 -33.51
C GLU A 374 -4.86 25.21 -34.01
N ARG A 375 -5.23 26.12 -33.10
CA ARG A 375 -5.99 27.33 -33.43
C ARG A 375 -5.15 28.56 -33.80
N THR A 376 -3.84 28.50 -33.85
CA THR A 376 -3.02 29.65 -34.29
C THR A 376 -2.98 29.71 -35.82
N PRO A 377 -3.67 30.66 -36.46
CA PRO A 377 -3.80 30.73 -37.93
C PRO A 377 -2.56 31.32 -38.65
N ASN A 378 -1.54 31.72 -37.95
CA ASN A 378 -0.30 32.26 -38.52
C ASN A 378 0.89 31.42 -38.09
N GLY A 379 1.61 30.89 -39.08
CA GLY A 379 2.75 29.98 -38.99
C GLY A 379 3.99 30.47 -38.23
N ASP A 380 3.83 31.21 -37.16
CA ASP A 380 4.91 31.53 -36.25
C ASP A 380 4.96 30.42 -35.16
N VAL A 381 6.00 29.60 -35.24
CA VAL A 381 6.33 28.58 -34.26
C VAL A 381 6.68 29.26 -32.94
N VAL A 382 5.69 29.51 -32.13
CA VAL A 382 5.94 29.88 -30.73
C VAL A 382 6.34 28.60 -29.98
N VAL A 383 7.66 28.40 -29.86
CA VAL A 383 8.22 27.35 -28.99
C VAL A 383 7.67 27.54 -27.57
N PRO A 384 6.91 26.59 -27.02
CA PRO A 384 6.40 26.75 -25.66
C PRO A 384 7.60 26.82 -24.71
N LYS A 385 7.73 27.91 -23.96
CA LYS A 385 8.66 27.98 -22.83
C LYS A 385 8.34 26.80 -21.91
N ARG A 386 9.22 25.79 -21.90
CA ARG A 386 9.21 24.74 -20.89
C ARG A 386 9.12 25.41 -19.54
N VAL A 387 7.98 25.24 -18.87
CA VAL A 387 7.89 25.45 -17.42
C VAL A 387 8.58 24.25 -16.77
N LEU A 388 9.91 24.22 -16.94
CA LEU A 388 10.82 23.38 -16.18
C LEU A 388 11.67 24.35 -15.38
N SER A 389 11.49 24.28 -14.11
CA SER A 389 12.44 24.59 -13.02
C SER A 389 11.73 25.29 -11.85
N THR A 390 11.77 24.70 -10.85
CA THR A 390 12.26 24.64 -9.46
C THR A 390 11.25 23.98 -8.56
#